data_9315e350124638c8f2acada3f536baad
#
_entry.id   9315e350124638c8f2acada3f536baad
#
_cell.length_a   1.000
_cell.length_b   1.000
_cell.length_c   1.000
_cell.angle_alpha   90.00
_cell.angle_beta   90.00
_cell.angle_gamma   90.00
#
_symmetry.space_group_name_H-M   'P 1'
#
loop_
_entity.id
_entity.type
_entity.pdbx_description
1 polymer ?
#
loop_
_entity_poly.entity_id
_entity_poly.type
_entity_poly.pdbx_seq_one_letter_code
_entity_poly.pdbx_strand_id
1 'polypeptide(L)'
;MNSRKPKLTTLSSATYEIRASAVPSSTAASTKCISWPPMWGAGYIFTGEHDADLMHNSATINLNMLDFCHRRDIRKIFYSSSVCMYPAYNQDNPLNPHCSEDSAYPAAPDSEYGWEKLFSERLYLAYRRNFGRQTHIARYHNIFGPEGTWTGGREKAPAAICRKIAMTRSGDEIEVWGDGEQTRSFLYIDECVKGTVRLLRSQFAGPVNIGSEEMVTIILYIDMPENIVRLLVGHRP
;
A
#
# COMPACT_ATOMS: atom_id res chain seq x y z
N MET A 1 44.66 -3.98 -21.32
CA MET A 1 43.87 -3.13 -20.42
C MET A 1 42.41 -3.47 -20.64
N ASN A 2 41.87 -4.36 -19.81
CA ASN A 2 40.51 -4.87 -19.92
C ASN A 2 39.69 -4.29 -18.77
N SER A 3 38.88 -3.28 -19.05
CA SER A 3 37.93 -2.69 -18.09
C SER A 3 36.69 -3.57 -17.98
N ARG A 4 36.63 -4.38 -16.94
CA ARG A 4 35.41 -5.11 -16.57
C ARG A 4 34.43 -4.10 -15.97
N LYS A 5 33.34 -3.82 -16.70
CA LYS A 5 32.16 -3.16 -16.15
C LYS A 5 31.49 -4.10 -15.10
N PRO A 6 31.07 -3.60 -13.94
CA PRO A 6 30.33 -4.43 -12.98
C PRO A 6 28.96 -4.78 -13.57
N LYS A 7 28.61 -6.07 -13.53
CA LYS A 7 27.26 -6.54 -13.83
C LYS A 7 26.30 -6.04 -12.74
N LEU A 8 25.37 -5.17 -13.13
CA LEU A 8 24.19 -4.91 -12.32
C LEU A 8 23.38 -6.19 -12.23
N THR A 9 23.30 -6.75 -11.04
CA THR A 9 22.30 -7.78 -10.71
C THR A 9 20.98 -7.06 -10.55
N THR A 10 20.06 -7.29 -11.47
CA THR A 10 18.69 -6.78 -11.40
C THR A 10 17.97 -7.48 -10.26
N LEU A 11 17.85 -6.80 -9.11
CA LEU A 11 16.86 -7.12 -8.09
C LEU A 11 15.50 -6.60 -8.59
N SER A 12 14.67 -7.52 -9.10
CA SER A 12 13.30 -7.22 -9.51
C SER A 12 12.38 -7.23 -8.28
N SER A 13 12.41 -6.19 -7.54
CA SER A 13 11.34 -5.69 -6.67
C SER A 13 11.65 -4.22 -6.50
N ALA A 14 10.67 -3.36 -6.65
CA ALA A 14 10.84 -1.92 -6.69
C ALA A 14 11.45 -1.40 -5.38
N THR A 15 12.76 -1.59 -5.24
CA THR A 15 13.58 -0.77 -4.38
C THR A 15 13.69 0.54 -5.13
N TYR A 16 12.88 1.52 -4.78
CA TYR A 16 13.21 2.89 -5.11
C TYR A 16 14.55 3.14 -4.43
N GLU A 17 15.65 3.00 -5.20
CA GLU A 17 16.92 3.59 -4.85
C GLU A 17 16.62 5.06 -4.61
N ILE A 18 16.69 5.47 -3.34
CA ILE A 18 17.01 6.85 -3.04
C ILE A 18 18.44 6.97 -3.53
N ARG A 19 18.62 7.34 -4.80
CA ARG A 19 19.89 7.87 -5.25
C ARG A 19 20.18 9.03 -4.32
N ALA A 20 21.07 8.81 -3.39
CA ALA A 20 21.84 9.89 -2.84
C ALA A 20 22.58 10.52 -4.02
N SER A 21 21.90 11.40 -4.77
CA SER A 21 22.54 12.33 -5.65
C SER A 21 23.59 13.02 -4.79
N ALA A 22 24.83 12.93 -5.20
CA ALA A 22 26.04 13.46 -4.62
C ALA A 22 25.76 14.42 -3.45
N VAL A 23 26.02 13.92 -2.24
CA VAL A 23 25.91 14.76 -1.03
C VAL A 23 26.83 15.94 -1.24
N PRO A 24 26.32 17.17 -1.38
CA PRO A 24 27.18 18.32 -1.27
C PRO A 24 27.76 18.29 0.13
N SER A 25 29.02 18.56 0.27
CA SER A 25 29.77 18.57 1.53
C SER A 25 29.38 19.76 2.44
N SER A 26 28.10 20.07 2.57
CA SER A 26 27.56 21.05 3.51
C SER A 26 26.17 20.60 3.98
N THR A 27 26.12 19.89 5.09
CA THR A 27 25.19 20.01 6.24
C THR A 27 23.69 20.24 6.00
N ALA A 28 23.06 19.67 5.01
CA ALA A 28 21.62 19.47 5.02
C ALA A 28 21.32 17.99 4.86
N ALA A 29 21.52 17.22 5.94
CA ALA A 29 21.03 15.85 6.00
C ALA A 29 19.52 15.84 5.71
N SER A 30 19.08 15.01 4.77
CA SER A 30 17.63 14.82 4.54
C SER A 30 16.99 14.48 5.87
N THR A 31 16.10 15.33 6.35
CA THR A 31 15.43 15.15 7.66
C THR A 31 14.26 14.18 7.56
N LYS A 32 13.99 13.63 6.39
CA LYS A 32 12.81 12.78 6.10
C LYS A 32 13.20 11.52 5.34
N CYS A 33 12.58 10.41 5.71
CA CYS A 33 12.68 9.14 5.02
C CYS A 33 11.28 8.56 4.79
N ILE A 34 11.06 7.95 3.64
CA ILE A 34 9.79 7.32 3.29
C ILE A 34 10.05 5.85 3.03
N SER A 35 9.43 4.97 3.82
CA SER A 35 9.38 3.53 3.57
C SER A 35 8.07 3.18 2.88
N TRP A 36 8.19 2.63 1.68
CA TRP A 36 7.06 2.22 0.86
C TRP A 36 7.26 0.77 0.42
N PRO A 37 7.02 -0.21 1.33
CA PRO A 37 7.11 -1.61 0.95
C PRO A 37 6.05 -1.94 -0.12
N PRO A 38 6.27 -2.99 -0.92
CA PRO A 38 5.36 -3.37 -1.98
C PRO A 38 3.92 -3.54 -1.49
N MET A 39 2.96 -3.09 -2.28
CA MET A 39 1.52 -3.27 -2.05
C MET A 39 0.99 -4.27 -3.08
N TRP A 40 0.35 -5.32 -2.60
CA TRP A 40 -0.10 -6.44 -3.42
C TRP A 40 -1.62 -6.47 -3.53
N GLY A 41 -2.16 -7.04 -4.62
CA GLY A 41 -3.58 -7.33 -4.77
C GLY A 41 -3.99 -8.57 -3.97
N ALA A 42 -5.29 -8.71 -3.72
CA ALA A 42 -5.87 -9.81 -2.96
C ALA A 42 -5.48 -11.19 -3.54
N GLY A 43 -5.45 -11.33 -4.87
CA GLY A 43 -5.07 -12.57 -5.54
C GLY A 43 -3.62 -13.02 -5.30
N TYR A 44 -2.76 -12.14 -4.77
CA TYR A 44 -1.39 -12.50 -4.39
C TYR A 44 -1.25 -12.73 -2.88
N ILE A 45 -2.03 -12.02 -2.08
CA ILE A 45 -1.95 -12.03 -0.61
C ILE A 45 -2.62 -13.28 -0.04
N PHE A 46 -3.76 -13.72 -0.62
CA PHE A 46 -4.60 -14.77 -0.03
C PHE A 46 -4.40 -16.16 -0.63
N THR A 47 -3.42 -16.36 -1.51
CA THR A 47 -3.10 -17.71 -2.04
C THR A 47 -2.31 -18.58 -1.07
N GLY A 48 -1.60 -17.96 -0.12
CA GLY A 48 -0.67 -18.65 0.76
C GLY A 48 0.67 -19.03 0.10
N GLU A 49 0.80 -18.89 -1.21
CA GLU A 49 2.00 -19.32 -1.96
C GLU A 49 3.20 -18.39 -1.77
N HIS A 50 2.95 -17.16 -1.30
CA HIS A 50 3.95 -16.10 -1.24
C HIS A 50 4.17 -15.54 0.17
N ASP A 51 3.57 -16.14 1.18
CA ASP A 51 3.56 -15.62 2.55
C ASP A 51 4.96 -15.42 3.14
N ALA A 52 5.83 -16.41 2.99
CA ALA A 52 7.20 -16.33 3.48
C ALA A 52 7.98 -15.18 2.81
N ASP A 53 7.86 -15.03 1.50
CA ASP A 53 8.53 -13.98 0.73
C ASP A 53 7.97 -12.59 1.09
N LEU A 54 6.65 -12.49 1.24
CA LEU A 54 5.98 -11.25 1.65
C LEU A 54 6.47 -10.79 3.02
N MET A 55 6.42 -11.67 4.01
CA MET A 55 6.86 -11.35 5.37
C MET A 55 8.34 -11.02 5.43
N HIS A 56 9.18 -11.90 4.86
CA HIS A 56 10.62 -11.74 4.90
C HIS A 56 11.07 -10.43 4.22
N ASN A 57 10.62 -10.19 3.00
CA ASN A 57 11.06 -9.03 2.22
C ASN A 57 10.58 -7.72 2.84
N SER A 58 9.30 -7.64 3.22
CA SER A 58 8.72 -6.43 3.80
C SER A 58 9.32 -6.12 5.17
N ALA A 59 9.45 -7.12 6.04
CA ALA A 59 10.08 -6.95 7.34
C ALA A 59 11.54 -6.52 7.21
N THR A 60 12.31 -7.15 6.31
CA THR A 60 13.72 -6.81 6.06
C THR A 60 13.88 -5.37 5.57
N ILE A 61 13.03 -4.91 4.65
CA ILE A 61 13.03 -3.52 4.19
C ILE A 61 12.80 -2.57 5.37
N ASN A 62 11.78 -2.82 6.18
CA ASN A 62 11.41 -1.96 7.29
C ASN A 62 12.48 -1.94 8.40
N LEU A 63 13.05 -3.09 8.74
CA LEU A 63 14.15 -3.19 9.70
C LEU A 63 15.38 -2.38 9.24
N ASN A 64 15.81 -2.58 8.00
CA ASN A 64 16.98 -1.89 7.44
C ASN A 64 16.73 -0.38 7.32
N MET A 65 15.54 0.03 6.92
CA MET A 65 15.18 1.45 6.80
C MET A 65 15.20 2.15 8.15
N LEU A 66 14.64 1.51 9.19
CA LEU A 66 14.64 2.09 10.54
C LEU A 66 16.04 2.18 11.15
N ASP A 67 16.84 1.13 10.99
CA ASP A 67 18.23 1.14 11.45
C ASP A 67 19.05 2.23 10.73
N PHE A 68 18.91 2.33 9.40
CA PHE A 68 19.53 3.39 8.61
C PHE A 68 19.08 4.78 9.07
N CYS A 69 17.78 4.99 9.24
CA CYS A 69 17.24 6.27 9.71
C CYS A 69 17.74 6.63 11.11
N HIS A 70 17.86 5.63 11.98
CA HIS A 70 18.38 5.83 13.33
C HIS A 70 19.85 6.23 13.31
N ARG A 71 20.70 5.49 12.60
CA ARG A 71 22.15 5.78 12.49
C ARG A 71 22.46 7.12 11.82
N ARG A 72 21.60 7.60 10.93
CA ARG A 72 21.74 8.86 10.20
C ARG A 72 21.03 10.04 10.84
N ASP A 73 20.50 9.86 12.04
CA ASP A 73 19.69 10.86 12.78
C ASP A 73 18.55 11.47 11.96
N ILE A 74 17.92 10.66 11.08
CA ILE A 74 16.75 11.09 10.34
C ILE A 74 15.56 11.20 11.31
N ARG A 75 15.01 12.38 11.43
CA ARG A 75 14.00 12.69 12.47
C ARG A 75 12.59 12.29 12.06
N LYS A 76 12.21 12.48 10.79
CA LYS A 76 10.88 12.18 10.26
C LYS A 76 10.92 10.94 9.40
N ILE A 77 10.11 9.96 9.75
CA ILE A 77 10.01 8.69 9.04
C ILE A 77 8.54 8.44 8.72
N PHE A 78 8.27 8.08 7.48
CA PHE A 78 6.95 7.68 7.03
C PHE A 78 6.90 6.18 6.77
N TYR A 79 5.82 5.54 7.18
CA TYR A 79 5.53 4.15 6.91
C TYR A 79 4.16 3.96 6.25
N SER A 80 4.12 3.25 5.13
CA SER A 80 2.89 2.83 4.49
C SER A 80 2.40 1.50 5.07
N SER A 81 1.48 1.59 6.01
CA SER A 81 0.72 0.46 6.53
C SER A 81 -0.47 0.15 5.62
N SER A 82 -1.34 -0.76 6.00
CA SER A 82 -2.49 -1.20 5.21
C SER A 82 -3.69 -1.48 6.10
N VAL A 83 -4.89 -1.36 5.54
CA VAL A 83 -6.14 -1.83 6.18
C VAL A 83 -6.11 -3.33 6.49
N CYS A 84 -5.32 -4.12 5.77
CA CYS A 84 -5.16 -5.56 6.01
C CYS A 84 -4.57 -5.90 7.39
N MET A 85 -4.04 -4.90 8.12
CA MET A 85 -3.57 -5.10 9.48
C MET A 85 -4.69 -5.15 10.52
N TYR A 86 -5.91 -4.72 10.18
CA TYR A 86 -7.04 -4.81 11.08
C TYR A 86 -7.50 -6.26 11.26
N PRO A 87 -8.09 -6.57 12.42
CA PRO A 87 -8.68 -7.88 12.64
C PRO A 87 -9.73 -8.24 11.59
N ALA A 88 -9.77 -9.49 11.17
CA ALA A 88 -10.75 -9.99 10.22
C ALA A 88 -12.18 -9.69 10.66
N TYR A 89 -12.50 -9.91 11.95
CA TYR A 89 -13.83 -9.68 12.50
C TYR A 89 -14.32 -8.21 12.43
N ASN A 90 -13.42 -7.24 12.20
CA ASN A 90 -13.81 -5.85 11.95
C ASN A 90 -14.46 -5.66 10.57
N GLN A 91 -14.29 -6.63 9.67
CA GLN A 91 -14.78 -6.60 8.30
C GLN A 91 -15.86 -7.66 8.02
N ASP A 92 -16.27 -8.44 9.04
CA ASP A 92 -17.24 -9.53 8.89
C ASP A 92 -18.63 -9.01 8.48
N ASN A 93 -18.98 -7.81 8.92
CA ASN A 93 -20.23 -7.19 8.48
C ASN A 93 -19.94 -6.21 7.32
N PRO A 94 -20.25 -6.58 6.07
CA PRO A 94 -19.98 -5.74 4.92
C PRO A 94 -20.76 -4.42 4.92
N LEU A 95 -21.86 -4.33 5.67
CA LEU A 95 -22.68 -3.12 5.78
C LEU A 95 -22.18 -2.15 6.86
N ASN A 96 -21.32 -2.60 7.75
CA ASN A 96 -20.81 -1.80 8.84
C ASN A 96 -19.40 -2.24 9.26
N PRO A 97 -18.39 -2.10 8.39
CA PRO A 97 -17.01 -2.45 8.73
C PRO A 97 -16.46 -1.46 9.76
N HIS A 98 -15.86 -1.99 10.82
CA HIS A 98 -15.27 -1.22 11.92
C HIS A 98 -13.75 -1.17 11.84
N CYS A 99 -13.21 -0.37 10.93
CA CYS A 99 -11.77 -0.18 10.79
C CYS A 99 -11.30 1.18 11.34
N SER A 100 -11.84 1.61 12.47
CA SER A 100 -11.32 2.79 13.18
C SER A 100 -9.91 2.53 13.72
N GLU A 101 -9.09 3.58 13.87
CA GLU A 101 -7.67 3.44 14.22
C GLU A 101 -7.43 2.72 15.54
N ASP A 102 -8.34 2.83 16.49
CA ASP A 102 -8.30 2.18 17.80
C ASP A 102 -8.75 0.71 17.78
N SER A 103 -9.44 0.28 16.72
CA SER A 103 -9.96 -1.09 16.58
C SER A 103 -8.91 -2.12 16.12
N ALA A 104 -7.65 -1.73 16.02
CA ALA A 104 -6.56 -2.62 15.62
C ALA A 104 -6.28 -3.77 16.62
N TYR A 105 -6.86 -3.68 17.81
CA TYR A 105 -6.64 -4.67 18.89
C TYR A 105 -7.96 -5.09 19.55
N PRO A 106 -8.08 -6.37 19.97
CA PRO A 106 -7.08 -7.44 19.87
C PRO A 106 -6.74 -7.79 18.41
N ALA A 107 -5.46 -8.05 18.12
CA ALA A 107 -4.99 -8.27 16.76
C ALA A 107 -5.40 -9.65 16.24
N ALA A 108 -5.99 -9.69 15.05
CA ALA A 108 -6.35 -10.91 14.32
C ALA A 108 -6.42 -10.66 12.81
N PRO A 109 -5.34 -10.16 12.16
CA PRO A 109 -5.31 -10.04 10.70
C PRO A 109 -5.59 -11.38 10.02
N ASP A 110 -6.21 -11.33 8.83
CA ASP A 110 -6.63 -12.48 8.05
C ASP A 110 -5.54 -13.04 7.11
N SER A 111 -4.37 -12.44 7.10
CA SER A 111 -3.28 -12.79 6.19
C SER A 111 -1.90 -12.50 6.80
N GLU A 112 -0.89 -13.23 6.36
CA GLU A 112 0.50 -12.99 6.76
C GLU A 112 0.98 -11.59 6.34
N TYR A 113 0.47 -11.07 5.24
CA TYR A 113 0.68 -9.68 4.86
C TYR A 113 0.15 -8.70 5.92
N GLY A 114 -1.04 -8.94 6.43
CA GLY A 114 -1.63 -8.14 7.50
C GLY A 114 -0.82 -8.19 8.80
N TRP A 115 -0.35 -9.37 9.17
CA TRP A 115 0.52 -9.57 10.33
C TRP A 115 1.87 -8.85 10.17
N GLU A 116 2.48 -8.91 8.99
CA GLU A 116 3.72 -8.15 8.73
C GLU A 116 3.48 -6.64 8.83
N LYS A 117 2.38 -6.15 8.26
CA LYS A 117 2.02 -4.73 8.34
C LYS A 117 1.86 -4.27 9.78
N LEU A 118 1.19 -5.05 10.61
CA LEU A 118 1.03 -4.76 12.04
C LEU A 118 2.36 -4.83 12.79
N PHE A 119 3.18 -5.85 12.54
CA PHE A 119 4.51 -5.97 13.13
C PHE A 119 5.36 -4.74 12.81
N SER A 120 5.45 -4.36 11.56
CA SER A 120 6.21 -3.19 11.13
C SER A 120 5.66 -1.90 11.75
N GLU A 121 4.35 -1.71 11.81
CA GLU A 121 3.74 -0.55 12.48
C GLU A 121 4.21 -0.46 13.95
N ARG A 122 4.17 -1.56 14.68
CA ARG A 122 4.66 -1.61 16.07
C ARG A 122 6.14 -1.29 16.18
N LEU A 123 6.95 -1.75 15.22
CA LEU A 123 8.37 -1.48 15.14
C LEU A 123 8.63 0.03 14.96
N TYR A 124 7.94 0.70 14.05
CA TYR A 124 8.02 2.15 13.87
C TYR A 124 7.61 2.93 15.12
N LEU A 125 6.55 2.49 15.80
CA LEU A 125 6.11 3.08 17.08
C LEU A 125 7.12 2.84 18.20
N ALA A 126 7.84 1.70 18.22
CA ALA A 126 8.90 1.45 19.18
C ALA A 126 10.09 2.38 18.96
N TYR A 127 10.52 2.59 17.71
CA TYR A 127 11.57 3.57 17.39
C TYR A 127 11.20 4.99 17.78
N ARG A 128 9.93 5.34 17.66
CA ARG A 128 9.43 6.63 18.15
C ARG A 128 9.56 6.74 19.66
N ARG A 129 9.12 5.72 20.42
CA ARG A 129 9.18 5.74 21.89
C ARG A 129 10.61 5.76 22.43
N ASN A 130 11.47 4.94 21.84
CA ASN A 130 12.82 4.72 22.36
C ASN A 130 13.82 5.78 21.90
N PHE A 131 13.65 6.31 20.69
CA PHE A 131 14.62 7.19 20.04
C PHE A 131 14.08 8.56 19.66
N GLY A 132 12.84 8.87 20.03
CA GLY A 132 12.22 10.17 19.74
C GLY A 132 11.98 10.42 18.24
N ARG A 133 11.94 9.39 17.41
CA ARG A 133 11.70 9.53 15.96
C ARG A 133 10.27 9.95 15.71
N GLN A 134 10.05 10.96 14.90
CA GLN A 134 8.72 11.37 14.47
C GLN A 134 8.26 10.42 13.35
N THR A 135 7.45 9.41 13.70
CA THR A 135 6.93 8.43 12.75
C THR A 135 5.51 8.78 12.34
N HIS A 136 5.29 8.90 11.03
CA HIS A 136 3.97 9.06 10.43
C HIS A 136 3.57 7.72 9.81
N ILE A 137 2.44 7.18 10.20
CA ILE A 137 1.97 5.88 9.76
C ILE A 137 0.62 6.05 9.08
N ALA A 138 0.55 5.69 7.79
CA ALA A 138 -0.69 5.69 7.04
C ALA A 138 -1.19 4.26 6.83
N ARG A 139 -2.40 3.96 7.29
CA ARG A 139 -3.12 2.72 6.96
C ARG A 139 -3.91 2.97 5.69
N TYR A 140 -3.35 2.51 4.58
CA TYR A 140 -4.00 2.69 3.28
C TYR A 140 -5.11 1.67 3.09
N HIS A 141 -6.25 2.17 2.67
CA HIS A 141 -7.35 1.35 2.17
C HIS A 141 -7.12 1.00 0.68
N ASN A 142 -8.18 0.73 -0.08
CA ASN A 142 -8.01 0.31 -1.47
C ASN A 142 -7.70 1.51 -2.36
N ILE A 143 -6.43 1.74 -2.62
CA ILE A 143 -5.97 2.80 -3.51
C ILE A 143 -5.98 2.30 -4.95
N PHE A 144 -6.49 3.10 -5.87
CA PHE A 144 -6.50 2.81 -7.29
C PHE A 144 -6.13 4.05 -8.11
N GLY A 145 -5.74 3.85 -9.36
CA GLY A 145 -5.39 4.93 -10.27
C GLY A 145 -4.71 4.41 -11.55
N PRO A 146 -4.40 5.31 -12.50
CA PRO A 146 -3.68 4.96 -13.72
C PRO A 146 -2.28 4.43 -13.39
N GLU A 147 -1.68 3.72 -14.37
CA GLU A 147 -0.33 3.15 -14.29
C GLU A 147 -0.14 2.04 -13.23
N GLY A 148 -1.24 1.62 -12.56
CA GLY A 148 -1.22 0.47 -11.67
C GLY A 148 -1.09 -0.86 -12.42
N THR A 149 -0.63 -1.91 -11.74
CA THR A 149 -0.62 -3.27 -12.29
C THR A 149 -2.05 -3.70 -12.62
N TRP A 150 -2.27 -4.21 -13.84
CA TRP A 150 -3.58 -4.60 -14.36
C TRP A 150 -3.65 -6.06 -14.84
N THR A 151 -2.52 -6.78 -14.80
CA THR A 151 -2.39 -8.21 -15.15
C THR A 151 -1.42 -8.93 -14.22
N GLY A 152 -1.40 -10.27 -14.27
CA GLY A 152 -0.41 -11.11 -13.60
C GLY A 152 -0.73 -11.46 -12.15
N GLY A 153 -1.99 -11.36 -11.73
CA GLY A 153 -2.47 -11.80 -10.39
C GLY A 153 -2.13 -10.82 -9.25
N ARG A 154 -1.47 -9.70 -9.55
CA ARG A 154 -1.10 -8.67 -8.56
C ARG A 154 -1.98 -7.43 -8.62
N GLU A 155 -2.87 -7.39 -9.59
CA GLU A 155 -3.80 -6.30 -9.81
C GLU A 155 -4.86 -6.23 -8.70
N LYS A 156 -5.27 -5.01 -8.38
CA LYS A 156 -6.41 -4.77 -7.49
C LYS A 156 -7.73 -4.84 -8.25
N ALA A 157 -8.83 -5.05 -7.53
CA ALA A 157 -10.15 -5.23 -8.11
C ALA A 157 -10.52 -4.17 -9.17
N PRO A 158 -10.32 -2.85 -8.98
CA PRO A 158 -10.63 -1.87 -10.02
C PRO A 158 -9.90 -2.14 -11.34
N ALA A 159 -8.60 -2.40 -11.29
CA ALA A 159 -7.80 -2.67 -12.49
C ALA A 159 -8.19 -4.00 -13.16
N ALA A 160 -8.45 -5.04 -12.36
CA ALA A 160 -8.90 -6.35 -12.86
C ALA A 160 -10.26 -6.25 -13.57
N ILE A 161 -11.21 -5.54 -12.95
CA ILE A 161 -12.56 -5.34 -13.51
C ILE A 161 -12.48 -4.52 -14.79
N CYS A 162 -11.77 -3.39 -14.80
CA CYS A 162 -11.59 -2.58 -16.01
C CYS A 162 -10.98 -3.39 -17.14
N ARG A 163 -9.97 -4.23 -16.86
CA ARG A 163 -9.39 -5.12 -17.87
C ARG A 163 -10.41 -6.12 -18.40
N LYS A 164 -11.14 -6.80 -17.50
CA LYS A 164 -12.16 -7.79 -17.90
C LYS A 164 -13.20 -7.12 -18.80
N ILE A 165 -13.76 -5.96 -18.40
CA ILE A 165 -14.73 -5.21 -19.20
C ILE A 165 -14.14 -4.83 -20.58
N ALA A 166 -12.92 -4.29 -20.61
CA ALA A 166 -12.29 -3.84 -21.84
C ALA A 166 -11.99 -4.98 -22.84
N MET A 167 -11.87 -6.21 -22.36
CA MET A 167 -11.61 -7.42 -23.17
C MET A 167 -12.88 -8.18 -23.56
N THR A 168 -14.01 -7.86 -22.95
CA THR A 168 -15.30 -8.52 -23.15
C THR A 168 -16.03 -7.92 -24.37
N ARG A 169 -16.69 -8.79 -25.15
CA ARG A 169 -17.58 -8.38 -26.24
C ARG A 169 -19.02 -8.34 -25.75
N SER A 170 -19.88 -7.63 -26.49
CA SER A 170 -21.31 -7.58 -26.16
C SER A 170 -21.90 -9.00 -26.14
N GLY A 171 -22.44 -9.41 -25.01
CA GLY A 171 -23.03 -10.75 -24.80
C GLY A 171 -22.11 -11.76 -24.12
N ASP A 172 -20.84 -11.42 -23.87
CA ASP A 172 -19.94 -12.27 -23.09
C ASP A 172 -20.20 -12.10 -21.58
N GLU A 173 -19.82 -13.11 -20.80
CA GLU A 173 -19.90 -13.10 -19.34
C GLU A 173 -18.58 -12.64 -18.71
N ILE A 174 -18.67 -11.89 -17.63
CA ILE A 174 -17.53 -11.48 -16.80
C ILE A 174 -17.53 -12.27 -15.51
N GLU A 175 -16.48 -13.04 -15.28
CA GLU A 175 -16.28 -13.76 -14.03
C GLU A 175 -16.00 -12.79 -12.88
N VAL A 176 -16.80 -12.89 -11.81
CA VAL A 176 -16.64 -12.16 -10.56
C VAL A 176 -16.38 -13.17 -9.45
N TRP A 177 -15.41 -12.90 -8.59
CA TRP A 177 -15.13 -13.75 -7.44
C TRP A 177 -16.16 -13.53 -6.33
N GLY A 178 -16.73 -14.62 -5.84
CA GLY A 178 -17.81 -14.62 -4.85
C GLY A 178 -19.15 -14.26 -5.49
N ASP A 179 -20.06 -13.72 -4.66
CA ASP A 179 -21.41 -13.30 -5.08
C ASP A 179 -21.47 -11.86 -5.61
N GLY A 180 -20.35 -11.12 -5.51
CA GLY A 180 -20.27 -9.72 -5.92
C GLY A 180 -20.86 -8.72 -4.92
N GLU A 181 -21.48 -9.17 -3.84
CA GLU A 181 -22.06 -8.33 -2.79
C GLU A 181 -21.00 -7.79 -1.81
N GLN A 182 -19.75 -8.23 -1.92
CA GLN A 182 -18.67 -7.75 -1.08
C GLN A 182 -18.49 -6.24 -1.26
N THR A 183 -18.57 -5.50 -0.17
CA THR A 183 -18.36 -4.06 -0.15
C THR A 183 -16.88 -3.70 -0.05
N ARG A 184 -16.50 -2.65 -0.75
CA ARG A 184 -15.15 -2.07 -0.67
C ARG A 184 -15.26 -0.54 -0.79
N SER A 185 -14.36 0.15 -0.10
CA SER A 185 -14.11 1.56 -0.35
C SER A 185 -12.89 1.72 -1.25
N PHE A 186 -12.93 2.62 -2.19
CA PHE A 186 -11.83 2.90 -3.10
C PHE A 186 -11.44 4.37 -3.03
N LEU A 187 -10.14 4.64 -2.91
CA LEU A 187 -9.60 6.00 -2.91
C LEU A 187 -8.73 6.23 -4.14
N TYR A 188 -9.00 7.30 -4.88
CA TYR A 188 -8.20 7.65 -6.05
C TYR A 188 -6.80 8.12 -5.64
N ILE A 189 -5.80 7.77 -6.46
CA ILE A 189 -4.38 7.97 -6.13
C ILE A 189 -4.03 9.43 -5.80
N ASP A 190 -4.60 10.40 -6.50
CA ASP A 190 -4.30 11.82 -6.24
C ASP A 190 -4.75 12.25 -4.84
N GLU A 191 -5.86 11.72 -4.37
CA GLU A 191 -6.35 12.01 -3.02
C GLU A 191 -5.52 11.29 -1.96
N CYS A 192 -5.10 10.06 -2.24
CA CYS A 192 -4.15 9.33 -1.43
C CYS A 192 -2.84 10.13 -1.27
N VAL A 193 -2.29 10.65 -2.37
CA VAL A 193 -1.07 11.48 -2.36
C VAL A 193 -1.29 12.76 -1.54
N LYS A 194 -2.42 13.45 -1.74
CA LYS A 194 -2.77 14.65 -0.94
C LYS A 194 -2.84 14.33 0.55
N GLY A 195 -3.53 13.25 0.93
CA GLY A 195 -3.62 12.76 2.31
C GLY A 195 -2.25 12.46 2.92
N THR A 196 -1.42 11.74 2.19
CA THR A 196 -0.06 11.39 2.57
C THR A 196 0.81 12.63 2.80
N VAL A 197 0.76 13.61 1.88
CA VAL A 197 1.52 14.86 2.02
C VAL A 197 1.04 15.68 3.21
N ARG A 198 -0.28 15.73 3.45
CA ARG A 198 -0.85 16.39 4.64
C ARG A 198 -0.36 15.73 5.93
N LEU A 199 -0.39 14.39 6.00
CA LEU A 199 0.12 13.65 7.15
C LEU A 199 1.60 13.95 7.39
N LEU A 200 2.45 13.89 6.36
CA LEU A 200 3.89 14.19 6.44
C LEU A 200 4.19 15.63 6.91
N ARG A 201 3.31 16.57 6.62
CA ARG A 201 3.45 17.98 7.03
C ARG A 201 2.88 18.24 8.41
N SER A 202 2.05 17.35 8.93
CA SER A 202 1.40 17.50 10.23
C SER A 202 2.35 17.22 11.38
N GLN A 203 1.88 17.49 12.60
CA GLN A 203 2.47 17.04 13.86
C GLN A 203 1.77 15.79 14.39
N PHE A 204 0.82 15.25 13.62
CA PHE A 204 0.07 14.07 14.04
C PHE A 204 1.02 12.89 14.22
N ALA A 205 0.82 12.18 15.29
CA ALA A 205 1.75 11.17 15.75
C ALA A 205 0.97 9.92 16.14
N GLY A 206 0.76 9.06 15.20
CA GLY A 206 0.07 7.79 15.37
C GLY A 206 -0.29 7.21 14.01
N PRO A 207 -0.85 6.01 13.99
CA PRO A 207 -1.48 5.48 12.79
C PRO A 207 -2.72 6.29 12.43
N VAL A 208 -2.95 6.49 11.13
CA VAL A 208 -4.15 7.12 10.61
C VAL A 208 -4.59 6.43 9.32
N ASN A 209 -5.89 6.26 9.17
CA ASN A 209 -6.48 5.75 7.95
C ASN A 209 -6.38 6.79 6.82
N ILE A 210 -5.99 6.33 5.64
CA ILE A 210 -6.11 7.09 4.39
C ILE A 210 -6.94 6.25 3.44
N GLY A 211 -8.21 6.60 3.33
CA GLY A 211 -9.21 5.86 2.59
C GLY A 211 -10.41 6.74 2.25
N SER A 212 -11.45 6.14 1.68
CA SER A 212 -12.76 6.75 1.45
C SER A 212 -13.77 6.11 2.39
N GLU A 213 -14.75 6.88 2.84
CA GLU A 213 -15.92 6.37 3.57
C GLU A 213 -17.01 5.85 2.61
N GLU A 214 -16.89 6.18 1.31
CA GLU A 214 -17.80 5.71 0.29
C GLU A 214 -17.57 4.24 0.00
N MET A 215 -18.61 3.43 0.20
CA MET A 215 -18.57 1.98 -0.04
C MET A 215 -19.40 1.62 -1.27
N VAL A 216 -18.87 0.70 -2.07
CA VAL A 216 -19.55 0.13 -3.23
C VAL A 216 -19.46 -1.39 -3.18
N THR A 217 -20.50 -2.09 -3.66
CA THR A 217 -20.39 -3.53 -3.93
C THR A 217 -19.61 -3.76 -5.22
N ILE A 218 -19.04 -4.93 -5.37
CA ILE A 218 -18.31 -5.29 -6.60
C ILE A 218 -19.25 -5.31 -7.81
N ILE A 219 -20.49 -5.78 -7.64
CA ILE A 219 -21.53 -5.75 -8.69
C ILE A 219 -21.84 -4.31 -9.08
N LEU A 220 -22.12 -3.43 -8.11
CA LEU A 220 -22.41 -2.03 -8.39
C LEU A 220 -21.25 -1.34 -9.12
N TYR A 221 -20.01 -1.70 -8.77
CA TYR A 221 -18.82 -1.17 -9.42
C TYR A 221 -18.73 -1.59 -10.90
N ILE A 222 -19.20 -2.80 -11.24
CA ILE A 222 -19.24 -3.31 -12.63
C ILE A 222 -20.36 -2.60 -13.42
N ASP A 223 -21.49 -2.35 -12.80
CA ASP A 223 -22.67 -1.71 -13.41
C ASP A 223 -22.52 -0.18 -13.55
N MET A 224 -21.45 0.41 -13.02
CA MET A 224 -21.20 1.84 -13.15
C MET A 224 -21.02 2.23 -14.62
N PRO A 225 -21.70 3.32 -15.08
CA PRO A 225 -21.69 3.71 -16.48
C PRO A 225 -20.26 3.97 -17.02
N GLU A 226 -20.09 3.84 -18.34
CA GLU A 226 -18.84 4.04 -19.10
C GLU A 226 -17.98 5.25 -18.69
N ASN A 227 -18.57 6.22 -18.00
CA ASN A 227 -17.89 7.42 -17.51
C ASN A 227 -16.82 7.13 -16.45
N ILE A 228 -16.94 6.06 -15.67
CA ILE A 228 -15.92 5.68 -14.67
C ILE A 228 -14.78 4.90 -15.32
N VAL A 229 -15.06 4.08 -16.31
CA VAL A 229 -14.03 3.43 -17.13
C VAL A 229 -13.15 4.50 -17.81
N ARG A 230 -13.72 5.61 -18.26
CA ARG A 230 -12.97 6.78 -18.78
C ARG A 230 -12.08 7.45 -17.74
N LEU A 231 -12.53 7.56 -16.49
CA LEU A 231 -11.74 8.13 -15.38
C LEU A 231 -10.59 7.20 -14.97
N LEU A 232 -10.78 5.88 -15.05
CA LEU A 232 -9.78 4.88 -14.67
C LEU A 232 -8.71 4.66 -15.75
N VAL A 233 -9.04 4.85 -17.03
CA VAL A 233 -8.12 4.63 -18.16
C VAL A 233 -7.30 5.87 -18.52
N GLY A 234 -7.61 7.01 -17.92
CA GLY A 234 -6.93 8.28 -18.19
C GLY A 234 -7.35 8.90 -19.54
N HIS A 235 -7.69 10.17 -19.52
CA HIS A 235 -7.73 10.96 -20.74
C HIS A 235 -6.34 10.93 -21.37
N ARG A 236 -6.15 10.18 -22.44
CA ARG A 236 -5.10 10.50 -23.39
C ARG A 236 -5.63 11.63 -24.27
N PRO A 237 -4.85 12.71 -24.43
CA PRO A 237 -5.17 13.75 -25.37
C PRO A 237 -5.17 13.23 -26.80
#